data_9b4d911e6b50d5c1c35a35db6d4a8e98
#
_entry.id   9b4d911e6b50d5c1c35a35db6d4a8e98
#
_cell.length_a   1.000
_cell.length_b   1.000
_cell.length_c   1.000
_cell.angle_alpha   90.00
_cell.angle_beta   90.00
_cell.angle_gamma   90.00
#
_symmetry.space_group_name_H-M   'P 1'
#
loop_
_entity.id
_entity.type
_entity.pdbx_description
1 polymer ?
#
loop_
_entity_poly.entity_id
_entity_poly.type
_entity_poly.pdbx_seq_one_letter_code
_entity_poly.pdbx_strand_id
1 'polypeptide(L)'
;PISQLPQFLLAWPELDALVCVSDELACGALYECQRRRIKVPDDLAVVGFGDSDVSRVCQPPLTTMAVPHRKIGSEAGRALLERLNQGNWSDRKSIASSLCMRESC
;
A
#
# COMPACT_ATOMS: atom_id res chain seq x y z
N PRO A 1 7.37 9.03 8.47
CA PRO A 1 6.37 10.09 8.48
C PRO A 1 6.36 10.91 7.20
N ILE A 2 5.27 11.59 6.95
CA ILE A 2 5.05 12.47 5.81
C ILE A 2 6.19 13.48 5.62
N SER A 3 6.80 13.93 6.71
CA SER A 3 7.88 14.91 6.72
C SER A 3 9.22 14.40 6.17
N GLN A 4 9.33 13.11 5.85
CA GLN A 4 10.59 12.52 5.40
C GLN A 4 10.79 12.55 3.88
N LEU A 5 9.74 12.77 3.10
CA LEU A 5 9.86 12.82 1.63
C LEU A 5 10.93 13.83 1.15
N PRO A 6 10.99 15.05 1.70
CA PRO A 6 12.05 15.99 1.28
C PRO A 6 13.46 15.44 1.47
N GLN A 7 13.69 14.68 2.54
CA GLN A 7 15.00 14.09 2.81
C GLN A 7 15.34 12.99 1.81
N PHE A 8 14.35 12.16 1.42
CA PHE A 8 14.53 11.16 0.37
C PHE A 8 14.88 11.80 -0.97
N LEU A 9 14.17 12.85 -1.35
CA LEU A 9 14.42 13.55 -2.61
C LEU A 9 15.80 14.23 -2.64
N LEU A 10 16.28 14.73 -1.50
CA LEU A 10 17.63 15.28 -1.38
C LEU A 10 18.70 14.19 -1.47
N ALA A 11 18.46 13.03 -0.82
CA ALA A 11 19.40 11.92 -0.82
C ALA A 11 19.48 11.22 -2.19
N TRP A 12 18.34 11.15 -2.89
CA TRP A 12 18.22 10.47 -4.18
C TRP A 12 17.50 11.38 -5.19
N PRO A 13 18.19 12.38 -5.76
CA PRO A 13 17.56 13.33 -6.69
C PRO A 13 17.08 12.68 -8.00
N GLU A 14 17.62 11.52 -8.36
CA GLU A 14 17.20 10.74 -9.53
C GLU A 14 16.04 9.79 -9.27
N LEU A 15 15.42 9.86 -8.09
CA LEU A 15 14.29 8.99 -7.72
C LEU A 15 13.10 9.25 -8.65
N ASP A 16 12.60 8.21 -9.30
CA ASP A 16 11.45 8.29 -10.21
C ASP A 16 10.23 7.50 -9.74
N ALA A 17 10.38 6.71 -8.69
CA ALA A 17 9.26 5.97 -8.09
C ALA A 17 9.43 5.82 -6.57
N LEU A 18 8.31 5.84 -5.87
CA LEU A 18 8.23 5.68 -4.42
C LEU A 18 7.20 4.61 -4.07
N VAL A 19 7.61 3.60 -3.34
CA VAL A 19 6.71 2.57 -2.82
C VAL A 19 6.56 2.76 -1.31
N CYS A 20 5.33 3.01 -0.87
CA CYS A 20 5.01 3.26 0.52
C CYS A 20 4.40 2.01 1.17
N VAL A 21 4.72 1.79 2.43
CA VAL A 21 4.23 0.62 3.18
C VAL A 21 2.75 0.72 3.57
N SER A 22 2.14 1.89 3.39
CA SER A 22 0.71 2.09 3.59
C SER A 22 0.18 3.20 2.68
N ASP A 23 -1.14 3.18 2.45
CA ASP A 23 -1.81 4.21 1.65
C ASP A 23 -1.77 5.58 2.33
N GLU A 24 -1.80 5.61 3.66
CA GLU A 24 -1.72 6.86 4.42
C GLU A 24 -0.38 7.56 4.19
N LEU A 25 0.71 6.80 4.22
CA LEU A 25 2.04 7.36 3.91
C LEU A 25 2.13 7.80 2.45
N ALA A 26 1.58 7.01 1.53
CA ALA A 26 1.54 7.36 0.11
C ALA A 26 0.73 8.64 -0.12
N CYS A 27 -0.43 8.77 0.54
CA CYS A 27 -1.25 9.97 0.46
C CYS A 27 -0.50 11.21 0.95
N GLY A 28 0.24 11.06 2.05
CA GLY A 28 1.11 12.14 2.55
C GLY A 28 2.21 12.51 1.56
N ALA A 29 2.80 11.52 0.89
CA ALA A 29 3.79 11.77 -0.16
C ALA A 29 3.16 12.51 -1.35
N LEU A 30 1.96 12.11 -1.77
CA LEU A 30 1.22 12.82 -2.84
C LEU A 30 0.95 14.28 -2.49
N TYR A 31 0.53 14.52 -1.25
CA TYR A 31 0.31 15.88 -0.76
C TYR A 31 1.59 16.72 -0.81
N GLU A 32 2.71 16.16 -0.38
CA GLU A 32 4.00 16.85 -0.42
C GLU A 32 4.47 17.09 -1.87
N CYS A 33 4.25 16.12 -2.77
CA CYS A 33 4.50 16.30 -4.20
C CYS A 33 3.69 17.48 -4.76
N GLN A 34 2.41 17.57 -4.40
CA GLN A 34 1.55 18.68 -4.83
C GLN A 34 2.08 20.03 -4.33
N ARG A 35 2.48 20.11 -3.06
CA ARG A 35 3.08 21.35 -2.50
C ARG A 35 4.35 21.76 -3.24
N ARG A 36 5.15 20.80 -3.69
CA ARG A 36 6.44 21.04 -4.37
C ARG A 36 6.30 21.12 -5.88
N ARG A 37 5.09 20.98 -6.42
CA ARG A 37 4.82 20.96 -7.87
C ARG A 37 5.56 19.83 -8.58
N ILE A 38 5.74 18.70 -7.90
CA ILE A 38 6.23 17.46 -8.48
C ILE A 38 5.04 16.74 -9.11
N LYS A 39 5.13 16.45 -10.38
CA LYS A 39 4.04 15.79 -11.12
C LYS A 39 4.03 14.29 -10.83
N VAL A 40 2.89 13.77 -10.43
CA VAL A 40 2.67 12.34 -10.22
C VAL A 40 1.70 11.85 -11.28
N PRO A 41 2.07 10.84 -12.09
CA PRO A 41 3.26 10.00 -12.01
C PRO A 41 4.47 10.48 -12.83
N ASP A 42 4.37 11.59 -13.58
CA ASP A 42 5.35 11.94 -14.60
C ASP A 42 6.76 12.19 -14.03
N ASP A 43 6.85 12.94 -12.94
CA ASP A 43 8.14 13.21 -12.29
C ASP A 43 8.47 12.16 -11.22
N LEU A 44 7.45 11.65 -10.54
CA LEU A 44 7.58 10.66 -9.47
C LEU A 44 6.32 9.79 -9.41
N ALA A 45 6.47 8.50 -9.66
CA ALA A 45 5.39 7.54 -9.45
C ALA A 45 5.27 7.20 -7.97
N VAL A 46 4.05 7.03 -7.48
CA VAL A 46 3.79 6.69 -6.07
C VAL A 46 2.85 5.49 -5.99
N VAL A 47 3.24 4.51 -5.21
CA VAL A 47 2.46 3.29 -4.97
C VAL A 47 2.27 3.10 -3.47
N GLY A 48 1.05 2.77 -3.07
CA GLY A 48 0.70 2.48 -1.68
C GLY A 48 0.52 0.99 -1.42
N PHE A 49 -0.03 0.68 -0.25
CA PHE A 49 -0.31 -0.69 0.17
C PHE A 49 -1.51 -0.70 1.11
N GLY A 50 -2.51 -1.54 0.80
CA GLY A 50 -3.67 -1.76 1.64
C GLY A 50 -5.02 -1.56 0.97
N ASP A 51 -5.10 -0.77 -0.08
CA ASP A 51 -6.35 -0.38 -0.76
C ASP A 51 -7.39 0.19 0.22
N SER A 52 -6.94 1.07 1.08
CA SER A 52 -7.81 1.79 2.01
C SER A 52 -8.67 2.85 1.29
N ASP A 53 -9.67 3.37 1.96
CA ASP A 53 -10.58 4.35 1.36
C ASP A 53 -9.85 5.60 0.86
N VAL A 54 -8.78 6.02 1.56
CA VAL A 54 -7.99 7.18 1.15
C VAL A 54 -7.35 7.00 -0.22
N SER A 55 -7.03 5.76 -0.61
CA SER A 55 -6.40 5.49 -1.92
C SER A 55 -7.28 5.89 -3.10
N ARG A 56 -8.59 5.90 -2.90
CA ARG A 56 -9.56 6.24 -3.96
C ARG A 56 -9.83 7.72 -4.06
N VAL A 57 -9.66 8.45 -2.96
CA VAL A 57 -10.03 9.88 -2.88
C VAL A 57 -8.85 10.82 -2.93
N CYS A 58 -7.62 10.33 -2.82
CA CYS A 58 -6.44 11.18 -2.97
C CYS A 58 -6.23 11.61 -4.42
N GLN A 59 -5.39 12.61 -4.62
CA GLN A 59 -5.16 13.20 -5.95
C GLN A 59 -3.68 13.14 -6.31
N PRO A 60 -3.32 12.41 -7.39
CA PRO A 60 -4.19 11.52 -8.19
C PRO A 60 -4.61 10.27 -7.40
N PRO A 61 -5.65 9.55 -7.86
CA PRO A 61 -6.03 8.28 -7.22
C PRO A 61 -4.85 7.32 -7.17
N LEU A 62 -4.68 6.68 -6.02
CA LEU A 62 -3.46 5.95 -5.67
C LEU A 62 -3.49 4.51 -6.17
N THR A 63 -2.49 4.15 -6.97
CA THR A 63 -2.16 2.76 -7.24
C THR A 63 -1.69 2.10 -5.94
N THR A 64 -2.28 0.97 -5.59
CA THR A 64 -2.04 0.31 -4.31
C THR A 64 -2.22 -1.20 -4.42
N MET A 65 -1.66 -1.92 -3.47
CA MET A 65 -1.86 -3.36 -3.34
C MET A 65 -3.10 -3.64 -2.49
N ALA A 66 -4.11 -4.27 -3.09
CA ALA A 66 -5.30 -4.71 -2.36
C ALA A 66 -4.99 -5.98 -1.58
N VAL A 67 -5.15 -5.92 -0.26
CA VAL A 67 -4.97 -7.05 0.65
C VAL A 67 -6.36 -7.62 0.98
N PRO A 68 -6.61 -8.92 0.74
CA PRO A 68 -7.92 -9.51 1.01
C PRO A 68 -8.13 -9.77 2.51
N HIS A 69 -8.27 -8.72 3.31
CA HIS A 69 -8.33 -8.76 4.77
C HIS A 69 -9.44 -9.69 5.29
N ARG A 70 -10.63 -9.64 4.69
CA ARG A 70 -11.75 -10.48 5.08
C ARG A 70 -11.43 -11.96 4.87
N LYS A 71 -10.85 -12.30 3.72
CA LYS A 71 -10.47 -13.68 3.40
C LYS A 71 -9.37 -14.17 4.35
N ILE A 72 -8.37 -13.32 4.62
CA ILE A 72 -7.29 -13.64 5.57
C ILE A 72 -7.88 -13.92 6.94
N GLY A 73 -8.77 -13.08 7.44
CA GLY A 73 -9.43 -13.28 8.73
C GLY A 73 -10.27 -14.57 8.78
N SER A 74 -11.04 -14.84 7.74
CA SER A 74 -11.86 -16.06 7.64
C SER A 74 -10.99 -17.33 7.64
N GLU A 75 -9.92 -17.33 6.87
CA GLU A 75 -9.01 -18.48 6.77
C GLU A 75 -8.23 -18.67 8.07
N ALA A 76 -7.81 -17.60 8.73
CA ALA A 76 -7.14 -17.67 10.02
C ALA A 76 -8.09 -18.24 11.09
N GLY A 77 -9.35 -17.78 11.12
CA GLY A 77 -10.36 -18.30 12.05
C GLY A 77 -10.66 -19.77 11.82
N ARG A 78 -10.80 -20.19 10.57
CA ARG A 78 -11.01 -21.60 10.22
C ARG A 78 -9.83 -22.46 10.67
N ALA A 79 -8.60 -22.04 10.36
CA ALA A 79 -7.40 -22.77 10.76
C ALA A 79 -7.30 -22.93 12.28
N LEU A 80 -7.65 -21.89 13.02
CA LEU A 80 -7.67 -21.93 14.49
C LEU A 80 -8.72 -22.92 15.01
N LEU A 81 -9.92 -22.90 14.46
CA LEU A 81 -11.00 -23.83 14.84
C LEU A 81 -10.62 -25.28 14.53
N GLU A 82 -10.03 -25.55 13.38
CA GLU A 82 -9.55 -26.89 13.03
C GLU A 82 -8.51 -27.39 14.03
N ARG A 83 -7.58 -26.53 14.41
CA ARG A 83 -6.56 -26.88 15.40
C ARG A 83 -7.18 -27.19 16.76
N LEU A 84 -8.15 -26.38 17.20
CA LEU A 84 -8.80 -26.58 18.49
C LEU A 84 -9.66 -27.85 18.52
N ASN A 85 -10.32 -28.18 17.42
CA ASN A 85 -11.27 -29.32 17.36
C ASN A 85 -10.61 -30.64 16.99
N GLN A 86 -9.62 -30.62 16.08
CA GLN A 86 -9.04 -31.81 15.49
C GLN A 86 -7.52 -31.95 15.73
N GLY A 87 -6.89 -30.95 16.30
CA GLY A 87 -5.44 -30.93 16.52
C GLY A 87 -4.61 -30.81 15.23
N ASN A 88 -5.23 -30.72 14.08
CA ASN A 88 -4.55 -30.55 12.80
C ASN A 88 -4.25 -29.08 12.55
N TRP A 89 -3.06 -28.82 12.08
CA TRP A 89 -2.59 -27.46 11.80
C TRP A 89 -1.83 -27.43 10.48
N SER A 90 -2.28 -26.61 9.57
CA SER A 90 -1.50 -26.26 8.39
C SER A 90 -0.62 -25.07 8.74
N ASP A 91 0.70 -25.26 8.74
CA ASP A 91 1.66 -24.25 9.18
C ASP A 91 1.67 -23.00 8.29
N ARG A 92 1.26 -23.16 7.03
CA ARG A 92 1.30 -22.06 6.07
C ARG A 92 0.14 -22.12 5.11
N LYS A 93 -0.50 -20.97 4.91
CA LYS A 93 -1.45 -20.74 3.83
C LYS A 93 -1.16 -19.41 3.19
N SER A 94 -0.98 -19.41 1.88
CA SER A 94 -0.75 -18.21 1.11
C SER A 94 -2.06 -17.71 0.51
N ILE A 95 -2.36 -16.43 0.73
CA ILE A 95 -3.53 -15.77 0.17
C ILE A 95 -3.03 -14.62 -0.69
N ALA A 96 -3.35 -14.63 -1.98
CA ALA A 96 -2.83 -13.68 -2.93
C ALA A 96 -3.43 -12.28 -2.70
N SER A 97 -2.58 -11.26 -2.75
CA SER A 97 -2.97 -9.87 -2.90
C SER A 97 -3.02 -9.51 -4.39
N SER A 98 -3.70 -8.43 -4.72
CA SER A 98 -3.83 -7.95 -6.10
C SER A 98 -3.45 -6.49 -6.22
N LEU A 99 -2.83 -6.13 -7.33
CA LEU A 99 -2.46 -4.74 -7.62
C LEU A 99 -3.67 -4.00 -8.19
N CYS A 100 -4.03 -2.89 -7.55
CA CYS A 100 -5.05 -1.96 -8.03
C CYS A 100 -4.37 -0.80 -8.74
N MET A 101 -4.32 -0.86 -10.06
CA MET A 101 -3.76 0.22 -10.88
C MET A 101 -4.72 1.39 -10.93
N ARG A 102 -4.21 2.58 -10.55
CA ARG A 102 -4.92 3.85 -10.66
C ARG A 102 -4.05 4.87 -11.38
N GLU A 103 -4.04 6.12 -10.95
CA GLU A 103 -3.41 7.20 -11.72
C GLU A 103 -2.06 7.66 -11.16
N SER A 104 -1.64 7.18 -9.97
CA SER A 104 -0.39 7.61 -9.33
C SER A 104 0.87 6.88 -9.83
N CYS A 105 0.66 5.90 -10.67
CA CYS A 105 1.76 5.09 -11.19
C CYS A 105 1.53 4.73 -12.65
#